data_fd2e39a814c767341c7e6bd2f7dd72a2
#
_entry.id   fd2e39a814c767341c7e6bd2f7dd72a2
#
_cell.length_a   1.000
_cell.length_b   1.000
_cell.length_c   1.000
_cell.angle_alpha   90.00
_cell.angle_beta   90.00
_cell.angle_gamma   90.00
#
_symmetry.space_group_name_H-M   'P 1'
#
loop_
_entity.id
_entity.type
_entity.pdbx_description
1 polymer ?
#
loop_
_entity_poly.entity_id
_entity_poly.type
_entity_poly.pdbx_seq_one_letter_code
_entity_poly.pdbx_strand_id
1 'polypeptide(L)'
;MSITKLAHCAIRTADLEASRRFYTEVMGFRVGFRPPFPFPGVWLYQPEDQSTSAVVHIISVDPDDSKRDEGYWGIGSSKPRSGTGSFDHIAFLAADWPQMRALCQAHRVDYVERGVPELGLRQVFLHDPSGVTLELNYPVDEGSGE
;
A
#
# COMPACT_ATOMS: atom_id res chain seq x y z
N MET A 1 -25.19 -16.51 0.93
CA MET A 1 -24.01 -15.86 1.56
C MET A 1 -23.28 -15.07 0.48
N SER A 2 -23.11 -13.75 0.63
CA SER A 2 -22.51 -12.90 -0.40
C SER A 2 -21.39 -12.05 0.20
N ILE A 3 -20.24 -12.02 -0.48
CA ILE A 3 -19.18 -11.03 -0.26
C ILE A 3 -19.68 -9.73 -0.89
N THR A 4 -19.64 -8.63 -0.15
CA THR A 4 -20.19 -7.35 -0.61
C THR A 4 -19.11 -6.38 -1.09
N LYS A 5 -17.92 -6.38 -0.46
CA LYS A 5 -16.86 -5.40 -0.74
C LYS A 5 -15.52 -5.86 -0.18
N LEU A 6 -14.42 -5.52 -0.87
CA LEU A 6 -13.10 -5.54 -0.26
C LEU A 6 -13.02 -4.42 0.78
N ALA A 7 -12.76 -4.74 2.03
CA ALA A 7 -12.72 -3.75 3.12
C ALA A 7 -11.34 -3.07 3.22
N HIS A 8 -10.29 -3.85 3.37
CA HIS A 8 -8.91 -3.37 3.50
C HIS A 8 -7.91 -4.49 3.19
N CYS A 9 -6.66 -4.11 3.03
CA CYS A 9 -5.52 -5.02 3.11
C CYS A 9 -4.68 -4.70 4.36
N ALA A 10 -3.98 -5.70 4.89
CA ALA A 10 -3.07 -5.53 6.01
C ALA A 10 -1.66 -5.95 5.60
N ILE A 11 -0.69 -5.11 5.95
CA ILE A 11 0.72 -5.27 5.61
C ILE A 11 1.52 -5.34 6.92
N ARG A 12 2.35 -6.35 7.04
CA ARG A 12 3.31 -6.47 8.14
C ARG A 12 4.62 -5.81 7.77
N THR A 13 5.19 -5.04 8.69
CA THR A 13 6.46 -4.35 8.49
C THR A 13 7.37 -4.50 9.70
N ALA A 14 8.67 -4.63 9.45
CA ALA A 14 9.69 -4.53 10.47
C ALA A 14 10.08 -3.06 10.76
N ASP A 15 9.74 -2.14 9.84
CA ASP A 15 10.00 -0.71 9.98
C ASP A 15 8.69 0.08 9.76
N LEU A 16 7.99 0.32 10.88
CA LEU A 16 6.71 1.03 10.86
C LEU A 16 6.86 2.47 10.35
N GLU A 17 7.95 3.14 10.71
CA GLU A 17 8.16 4.55 10.34
C GLU A 17 8.47 4.69 8.85
N ALA A 18 9.32 3.83 8.29
CA ALA A 18 9.57 3.80 6.85
C ALA A 18 8.28 3.53 6.05
N SER A 19 7.47 2.56 6.49
CA SER A 19 6.19 2.26 5.86
C SER A 19 5.21 3.43 5.98
N ARG A 20 5.08 4.04 7.18
CA ARG A 20 4.23 5.22 7.38
C ARG A 20 4.61 6.36 6.44
N ARG A 21 5.89 6.71 6.37
CA ARG A 21 6.40 7.78 5.50
C ARG A 21 6.15 7.47 4.03
N PHE A 22 6.43 6.27 3.58
CA PHE A 22 6.18 5.87 2.19
C PHE A 22 4.71 6.08 1.82
N TYR A 23 3.78 5.56 2.61
CA TYR A 23 2.36 5.67 2.29
C TYR A 23 1.81 7.10 2.42
N THR A 24 2.37 7.93 3.31
CA THR A 24 1.90 9.32 3.46
C THR A 24 2.62 10.29 2.50
N GLU A 25 3.91 10.18 2.33
CA GLU A 25 4.72 11.16 1.59
C GLU A 25 4.82 10.82 0.09
N VAL A 26 4.81 9.53 -0.28
CA VAL A 26 4.87 9.08 -1.67
C VAL A 26 3.47 8.77 -2.20
N MET A 27 2.71 7.93 -1.49
CA MET A 27 1.40 7.46 -1.95
C MET A 27 0.25 8.43 -1.64
N GLY A 28 0.47 9.46 -0.81
CA GLY A 28 -0.52 10.47 -0.47
C GLY A 28 -1.63 10.03 0.48
N PHE A 29 -1.51 8.88 1.14
CA PHE A 29 -2.49 8.44 2.13
C PHE A 29 -2.44 9.30 3.39
N ARG A 30 -3.52 9.29 4.15
CA ARG A 30 -3.60 9.94 5.47
C ARG A 30 -3.59 8.92 6.60
N VAL A 31 -2.81 9.17 7.63
CA VAL A 31 -2.95 8.45 8.90
C VAL A 31 -4.23 8.94 9.59
N GLY A 32 -5.06 8.03 10.04
CA GLY A 32 -6.30 8.35 10.72
C GLY A 32 -6.52 7.50 11.97
N PHE A 33 -7.75 7.52 12.47
CA PHE A 33 -8.12 6.77 13.67
C PHE A 33 -7.78 5.29 13.53
N ARG A 34 -7.20 4.74 14.59
CA ARG A 34 -6.93 3.32 14.78
C ARG A 34 -7.35 2.92 16.19
N PRO A 35 -8.14 1.84 16.38
CA PRO A 35 -8.42 1.32 17.70
C PRO A 35 -7.13 1.00 18.49
N PRO A 36 -7.17 1.06 19.83
CA PRO A 36 -6.00 0.84 20.67
C PRO A 36 -5.64 -0.66 20.77
N PHE A 37 -5.08 -1.21 19.69
CA PHE A 37 -4.57 -2.57 19.70
C PHE A 37 -3.29 -2.69 20.54
N PRO A 38 -3.00 -3.87 21.10
CA PRO A 38 -1.82 -4.10 21.95
C PRO A 38 -0.50 -4.20 21.16
N PHE A 39 -0.46 -3.82 19.91
CA PHE A 39 0.71 -3.81 19.04
C PHE A 39 0.78 -2.51 18.26
N PRO A 40 1.99 -2.03 17.89
CA PRO A 40 2.15 -0.82 17.07
C PRO A 40 1.62 -1.01 15.65
N GLY A 41 1.14 0.07 15.06
CA GLY A 41 0.67 0.09 13.68
C GLY A 41 -0.02 1.41 13.34
N VAL A 42 -0.32 1.60 12.07
CA VAL A 42 -1.08 2.75 11.57
C VAL A 42 -2.18 2.29 10.62
N TRP A 43 -3.26 3.02 10.61
CA TRP A 43 -4.34 2.85 9.65
C TRP A 43 -4.32 4.02 8.65
N LEU A 44 -4.38 3.67 7.38
CA LEU A 44 -4.21 4.60 6.27
C LEU A 44 -5.52 4.73 5.49
N TYR A 45 -5.87 5.98 5.24
CA TYR A 45 -7.10 6.40 4.57
C TYR A 45 -6.74 7.07 3.25
N GLN A 46 -7.53 6.82 2.21
CA GLN A 46 -7.38 7.52 0.94
C GLN A 46 -7.69 9.00 1.11
N PRO A 47 -6.91 9.93 0.50
CA PRO A 47 -7.05 11.37 0.74
C PRO A 47 -8.38 11.93 0.23
N GLU A 48 -8.85 11.41 -0.89
CA GLU A 48 -10.06 11.88 -1.60
C GLU A 48 -11.31 11.05 -1.27
N ASP A 49 -11.14 9.95 -0.57
CA ASP A 49 -12.26 9.09 -0.21
C ASP A 49 -12.96 9.66 1.03
N GLN A 50 -14.24 10.01 0.87
CA GLN A 50 -15.12 10.37 1.97
C GLN A 50 -15.48 9.16 2.84
N SER A 51 -15.02 7.95 2.48
CA SER A 51 -15.21 6.78 3.32
C SER A 51 -14.45 6.96 4.64
N THR A 52 -15.10 6.60 5.72
CA THR A 52 -14.52 6.58 7.07
C THR A 52 -13.66 5.34 7.30
N SER A 53 -13.46 4.50 6.27
CA SER A 53 -12.78 3.22 6.37
C SER A 53 -11.32 3.34 5.96
N ALA A 54 -10.42 2.89 6.80
CA ALA A 54 -9.02 2.71 6.44
C ALA A 54 -8.88 1.57 5.43
N VAL A 55 -8.18 1.81 4.32
CA VAL A 55 -8.02 0.83 3.24
C VAL A 55 -6.72 0.03 3.33
N VAL A 56 -5.71 0.56 4.02
CA VAL A 56 -4.45 -0.13 4.29
C VAL A 56 -4.16 -0.08 5.79
N HIS A 57 -3.94 -1.23 6.40
CA HIS A 57 -3.52 -1.36 7.79
C HIS A 57 -2.06 -1.79 7.82
N ILE A 58 -1.20 -0.97 8.39
CA ILE A 58 0.20 -1.34 8.61
C ILE A 58 0.33 -1.86 10.04
N ILE A 59 0.92 -3.04 10.18
CA ILE A 59 1.14 -3.72 11.44
C ILE A 59 2.65 -3.83 11.66
N SER A 60 3.15 -3.21 12.73
CA SER A 60 4.54 -3.38 13.13
C SER A 60 4.75 -4.76 13.74
N VAL A 61 5.77 -5.44 13.25
CA VAL A 61 6.18 -6.76 13.76
C VAL A 61 7.59 -6.63 14.31
N ASP A 62 7.76 -6.92 15.60
CA ASP A 62 9.08 -7.03 16.19
C ASP A 62 9.70 -8.37 15.77
N PRO A 63 10.82 -8.37 15.03
CA PRO A 63 11.46 -9.60 14.61
C PRO A 63 11.93 -10.49 15.80
N ASP A 64 12.10 -9.88 16.99
CA ASP A 64 12.55 -10.58 18.19
C ASP A 64 11.39 -11.04 19.10
N ASP A 65 10.17 -10.54 18.89
CA ASP A 65 8.99 -10.85 19.71
C ASP A 65 8.01 -11.78 18.97
N SER A 66 8.44 -13.02 18.77
CA SER A 66 7.62 -14.05 18.10
C SER A 66 6.36 -14.47 18.87
N LYS A 67 6.26 -14.15 20.15
CA LYS A 67 5.15 -14.58 21.02
C LYS A 67 3.97 -13.62 21.04
N ARG A 68 4.18 -12.37 20.67
CA ARG A 68 3.20 -11.29 20.81
C ARG A 68 2.04 -11.38 19.82
N ASP A 69 2.31 -11.91 18.63
CA ASP A 69 1.35 -11.98 17.54
C ASP A 69 0.56 -13.29 17.48
N GLU A 70 1.03 -14.35 18.12
CA GLU A 70 0.38 -15.66 18.08
C GLU A 70 -1.02 -15.64 18.70
N GLY A 71 -1.25 -14.74 19.66
CA GLY A 71 -2.53 -14.63 20.38
C GLY A 71 -3.61 -13.86 19.63
N TYR A 72 -3.27 -12.98 18.70
CA TYR A 72 -4.25 -12.10 18.06
C TYR A 72 -4.92 -12.70 16.81
N TRP A 73 -4.17 -13.40 15.99
CA TRP A 73 -4.67 -13.92 14.72
C TRP A 73 -5.04 -15.39 14.74
N GLY A 74 -4.53 -16.16 15.68
CA GLY A 74 -4.74 -17.61 15.74
C GLY A 74 -4.22 -18.38 14.52
N ILE A 75 -3.62 -17.70 13.56
CA ILE A 75 -3.19 -18.25 12.28
C ILE A 75 -1.81 -17.69 11.90
N GLY A 76 -0.78 -18.52 11.90
CA GLY A 76 0.47 -18.24 11.24
C GLY A 76 1.54 -17.56 12.09
N SER A 77 2.70 -17.44 11.50
CA SER A 77 3.93 -16.92 12.09
C SER A 77 3.91 -15.40 12.20
N SER A 78 4.35 -14.88 13.33
CA SER A 78 4.59 -13.46 13.61
C SER A 78 5.79 -12.87 12.85
N LYS A 79 6.56 -13.68 12.15
CA LYS A 79 7.77 -13.20 11.46
C LYS A 79 7.42 -12.22 10.34
N PRO A 80 8.14 -11.08 10.25
CA PRO A 80 8.02 -10.19 9.12
C PRO A 80 8.33 -10.99 7.84
N ARG A 81 7.45 -10.87 6.85
CA ARG A 81 7.66 -11.42 5.52
C ARG A 81 8.04 -10.28 4.60
N SER A 82 8.94 -10.54 3.68
CA SER A 82 9.29 -9.63 2.60
C SER A 82 8.49 -9.99 1.35
N GLY A 83 8.05 -8.98 0.59
CA GLY A 83 7.29 -9.16 -0.64
C GLY A 83 5.83 -9.54 -0.44
N THR A 84 5.15 -9.88 -1.53
CA THR A 84 3.73 -10.24 -1.56
C THR A 84 3.46 -11.74 -1.45
N GLY A 85 4.47 -12.57 -1.62
CA GLY A 85 4.31 -14.03 -1.62
C GLY A 85 3.47 -14.50 -2.81
N SER A 86 2.44 -15.32 -2.57
CA SER A 86 1.48 -15.72 -3.61
C SER A 86 0.45 -14.65 -3.97
N PHE A 87 0.38 -13.57 -3.21
CA PHE A 87 -0.41 -12.38 -3.52
C PHE A 87 0.47 -11.46 -4.38
N ASP A 88 0.13 -11.29 -5.66
CA ASP A 88 1.03 -10.65 -6.62
C ASP A 88 1.20 -9.14 -6.36
N HIS A 89 0.11 -8.38 -6.34
CA HIS A 89 0.14 -6.93 -6.12
C HIS A 89 -1.16 -6.39 -5.54
N ILE A 90 -1.12 -5.13 -5.11
CA ILE A 90 -2.29 -4.31 -4.79
C ILE A 90 -2.39 -3.22 -5.85
N ALA A 91 -3.52 -3.14 -6.55
CA ALA A 91 -3.75 -2.13 -7.56
C ALA A 91 -4.60 -0.96 -7.03
N PHE A 92 -4.18 0.26 -7.38
CA PHE A 92 -4.90 1.50 -7.12
C PHE A 92 -5.21 2.22 -8.43
N LEU A 93 -6.37 2.86 -8.49
CA LEU A 93 -6.60 3.89 -9.49
C LEU A 93 -5.89 5.16 -9.04
N ALA A 94 -5.19 5.81 -9.95
CA ALA A 94 -4.37 6.98 -9.66
C ALA A 94 -4.57 8.07 -10.71
N ALA A 95 -4.26 9.31 -10.33
CA ALA A 95 -4.25 10.48 -11.19
C ALA A 95 -2.92 11.23 -11.04
N ASP A 96 -2.63 12.13 -11.99
CA ASP A 96 -1.44 12.99 -11.96
C ASP A 96 -0.12 12.20 -11.92
N TRP A 97 0.13 11.45 -12.97
CA TRP A 97 1.39 10.73 -13.14
C TRP A 97 2.64 11.63 -13.05
N PRO A 98 2.67 12.85 -13.63
CA PRO A 98 3.83 13.73 -13.49
C PRO A 98 4.18 14.04 -12.02
N GLN A 99 3.18 14.28 -11.16
CA GLN A 99 3.41 14.51 -9.74
C GLN A 99 3.96 13.26 -9.04
N MET A 100 3.37 12.09 -9.28
CA MET A 100 3.86 10.83 -8.70
C MET A 100 5.30 10.53 -9.14
N ARG A 101 5.63 10.75 -10.40
CA ARG A 101 6.99 10.58 -10.92
C ARG A 101 8.00 11.47 -10.18
N ALA A 102 7.64 12.74 -9.93
CA ALA A 102 8.48 13.66 -9.15
C ALA A 102 8.65 13.19 -7.71
N LEU A 103 7.60 12.66 -7.07
CA LEU A 103 7.68 12.09 -5.73
C LEU A 103 8.58 10.84 -5.68
N CYS A 104 8.44 9.92 -6.63
CA CYS A 104 9.34 8.77 -6.72
C CYS A 104 10.80 9.20 -6.82
N GLN A 105 11.10 10.20 -7.65
CA GLN A 105 12.46 10.73 -7.77
C GLN A 105 12.95 11.37 -6.47
N ALA A 106 12.13 12.21 -5.83
CA ALA A 106 12.48 12.89 -4.59
C ALA A 106 12.75 11.92 -3.44
N HIS A 107 11.97 10.85 -3.36
CA HIS A 107 12.07 9.82 -2.30
C HIS A 107 12.93 8.61 -2.70
N ARG A 108 13.55 8.63 -3.89
CA ARG A 108 14.40 7.54 -4.43
C ARG A 108 13.66 6.19 -4.47
N VAL A 109 12.41 6.23 -4.89
CA VAL A 109 11.59 5.04 -5.11
C VAL A 109 11.75 4.60 -6.56
N ASP A 110 12.24 3.38 -6.75
CA ASP A 110 12.33 2.77 -8.07
C ASP A 110 10.94 2.35 -8.55
N TYR A 111 10.69 2.49 -9.84
CA TYR A 111 9.44 2.08 -10.46
C TYR A 111 9.66 1.56 -11.88
N VAL A 112 8.72 0.78 -12.35
CA VAL A 112 8.62 0.34 -13.75
C VAL A 112 7.29 0.83 -14.31
N GLU A 113 7.31 1.45 -15.50
CA GLU A 113 6.08 1.85 -16.18
C GLU A 113 5.88 1.07 -17.47
N ARG A 114 4.62 0.83 -17.80
CA ARG A 114 4.23 0.28 -19.11
C ARG A 114 2.90 0.85 -19.57
N GLY A 115 2.72 0.97 -20.87
CA GLY A 115 1.43 1.27 -21.48
C GLY A 115 0.59 0.01 -21.66
N VAL A 116 -0.72 0.15 -21.48
CA VAL A 116 -1.72 -0.86 -21.83
C VAL A 116 -2.75 -0.19 -22.74
N PRO A 117 -2.44 -0.03 -24.06
CA PRO A 117 -3.28 0.73 -25.00
C PRO A 117 -4.71 0.19 -25.08
N GLU A 118 -4.87 -1.12 -24.98
CA GLU A 118 -6.17 -1.79 -25.07
C GLU A 118 -7.13 -1.37 -23.95
N LEU A 119 -6.59 -0.89 -22.82
CA LEU A 119 -7.37 -0.40 -21.68
C LEU A 119 -7.30 1.12 -21.53
N GLY A 120 -6.56 1.83 -22.38
CA GLY A 120 -6.31 3.26 -22.23
C GLY A 120 -5.61 3.59 -20.90
N LEU A 121 -4.68 2.74 -20.48
CA LEU A 121 -4.00 2.86 -19.18
C LEU A 121 -2.49 2.95 -19.33
N ARG A 122 -1.89 3.75 -18.45
CA ARG A 122 -0.50 3.65 -18.03
C ARG A 122 -0.46 2.96 -16.67
N GLN A 123 0.29 1.89 -16.57
CA GLN A 123 0.54 1.17 -15.32
C GLN A 123 1.93 1.49 -14.80
N VAL A 124 2.02 1.76 -13.50
CA VAL A 124 3.28 1.99 -12.80
C VAL A 124 3.37 1.01 -11.64
N PHE A 125 4.45 0.24 -11.61
CA PHE A 125 4.73 -0.73 -10.56
C PHE A 125 5.87 -0.25 -9.68
N LEU A 126 5.68 -0.29 -8.39
CA LEU A 126 6.68 0.05 -7.39
C LEU A 126 6.55 -0.84 -6.15
N HIS A 127 7.53 -0.80 -5.28
CA HIS A 127 7.52 -1.56 -4.04
C HIS A 127 7.45 -0.64 -2.83
N ASP A 128 6.65 -1.03 -1.85
CA ASP A 128 6.70 -0.41 -0.53
C ASP A 128 7.96 -0.83 0.25
N PRO A 129 8.28 -0.23 1.42
CA PRO A 129 9.45 -0.60 2.21
C PRO A 129 9.46 -2.05 2.72
N SER A 130 8.33 -2.74 2.72
CA SER A 130 8.21 -4.16 3.06
C SER A 130 8.34 -5.08 1.84
N GLY A 131 8.54 -4.51 0.64
CA GLY A 131 8.63 -5.25 -0.62
C GLY A 131 7.27 -5.66 -1.19
N VAL A 132 6.18 -5.07 -0.72
CA VAL A 132 4.84 -5.28 -1.29
C VAL A 132 4.77 -4.61 -2.65
N THR A 133 4.37 -5.36 -3.68
CA THR A 133 4.17 -4.80 -5.02
C THR A 133 2.89 -3.98 -5.07
N LEU A 134 3.01 -2.75 -5.53
CA LEU A 134 1.90 -1.84 -5.78
C LEU A 134 1.81 -1.57 -7.28
N GLU A 135 0.58 -1.57 -7.80
CA GLU A 135 0.26 -1.17 -9.17
C GLU A 135 -0.57 0.12 -9.14
N LEU A 136 -0.13 1.14 -9.84
CA LEU A 136 -0.87 2.39 -10.00
C LEU A 136 -1.36 2.49 -11.45
N ASN A 137 -2.68 2.61 -11.61
CA ASN A 137 -3.33 2.69 -12.92
C ASN A 137 -3.75 4.13 -13.21
N TYR A 138 -3.11 4.75 -14.19
CA TYR A 138 -3.41 6.10 -14.67
C TYR A 138 -4.18 6.02 -15.98
N PRO A 139 -5.39 6.60 -16.07
CA PRO A 139 -6.05 6.77 -17.36
C PRO A 139 -5.16 7.59 -18.30
N VAL A 140 -5.03 7.14 -19.55
CA VAL A 140 -4.36 7.91 -20.61
C VAL A 140 -5.48 8.52 -21.43
N ASP A 141 -5.61 9.85 -21.36
CA ASP A 141 -6.52 10.58 -22.23
C ASP A 141 -6.06 10.41 -23.69
N GLU A 142 -6.99 10.06 -24.58
CA GLU A 142 -6.72 9.86 -26.02
C GLU A 142 -6.14 11.11 -26.74
N GLY A 143 -5.89 12.19 -26.00
CA GLY A 143 -5.36 13.47 -26.50
C GLY A 143 -3.93 13.82 -26.11
N SER A 144 -3.26 13.07 -25.23
CA SER A 144 -1.87 13.32 -24.84
C SER A 144 -0.93 12.38 -25.59
N GLY A 145 -0.79 12.61 -26.89
CA GLY A 145 0.32 12.08 -27.66
C GLY A 145 1.59 12.84 -27.31
N GLU A 146 2.43 12.24 -26.45
CA GLU A 146 3.90 12.29 -26.45
C GLU A 146 4.46 11.35 -25.40
#